data_4596fd5d888149e6c53209db08e15630
#
_entry.id   4596fd5d888149e6c53209db08e15630
#
_cell.length_a   1.000
_cell.length_b   1.000
_cell.length_c   1.000
_cell.angle_alpha   90.00
_cell.angle_beta   90.00
_cell.angle_gamma   90.00
#
_symmetry.space_group_name_H-M   'P 1'
#
loop_
_entity.id
_entity.type
_entity.pdbx_description
1 polymer ?
#
loop_
_entity_poly.entity_id
_entity_poly.type
_entity_poly.pdbx_seq_one_letter_code
_entity_poly.pdbx_strand_id
1 'polypeptide(L)'
;MPGRKVVILGSGDIGLIMARRMTLEGAEVKAVAELMPYSGGLKRNIVQCLDDYDIPLKLSHTVIDIKGKERVEGIVLAEVDETNRPIPGTEEFYECDTLLLSVGLIPENELSAQMGIALSNVTSGPVVDESLETNLDGVFACGNVLHVHDLVDFVSEEAATAGKNAACYVKNERMKSGISIPIKAENGVRYTVPSRIDPERMEEKQIVRFRVGKVYKNCRICAFLDGEQIISRKRPVVAPGEMEQVILKKEWFEQPPECTDGSGHELIIRIEE
;
A
#
# COMPACT_ATOMS: atom_id res chain seq x y z
N MET A 1 -9.12 29.39 9.20
CA MET A 1 -9.45 28.39 8.19
C MET A 1 -8.43 28.46 7.07
N PRO A 2 -7.88 27.34 6.58
CA PRO A 2 -6.91 27.36 5.45
C PRO A 2 -7.51 27.87 4.15
N GLY A 3 -8.80 27.63 3.90
CA GLY A 3 -9.55 28.14 2.77
C GLY A 3 -11.06 28.00 2.95
N ARG A 4 -11.82 28.62 2.05
CA ARG A 4 -13.29 28.58 2.05
C ARG A 4 -13.88 27.81 0.88
N LYS A 5 -13.21 27.82 -0.28
CA LYS A 5 -13.59 27.07 -1.46
C LYS A 5 -12.46 26.07 -1.77
N VAL A 6 -12.73 24.80 -1.61
CA VAL A 6 -11.70 23.75 -1.62
C VAL A 6 -11.95 22.77 -2.74
N VAL A 7 -10.90 22.41 -3.47
CA VAL A 7 -10.86 21.20 -4.31
C VAL A 7 -9.83 20.25 -3.73
N ILE A 8 -10.13 18.97 -3.75
CA ILE A 8 -9.25 17.91 -3.24
C ILE A 8 -8.81 17.02 -4.41
N LEU A 9 -7.53 16.79 -4.56
CA LEU A 9 -6.98 15.82 -5.50
C LEU A 9 -6.56 14.57 -4.74
N GLY A 10 -7.16 13.43 -5.13
CA GLY A 10 -6.97 12.11 -4.53
C GLY A 10 -8.13 11.72 -3.61
N SER A 11 -8.72 10.54 -3.88
CA SER A 11 -9.86 9.96 -3.18
C SER A 11 -9.49 8.80 -2.25
N GLY A 12 -8.26 8.76 -1.77
CA GLY A 12 -7.87 7.90 -0.65
C GLY A 12 -8.59 8.31 0.64
N ASP A 13 -8.55 7.47 1.68
CA ASP A 13 -9.29 7.71 2.93
C ASP A 13 -9.04 9.08 3.53
N ILE A 14 -7.80 9.57 3.50
CA ILE A 14 -7.44 10.91 4.03
C ILE A 14 -8.15 12.01 3.24
N GLY A 15 -8.17 11.93 1.89
CA GLY A 15 -8.86 12.90 1.04
C GLY A 15 -10.35 12.95 1.33
N LEU A 16 -10.99 11.78 1.46
CA LEU A 16 -12.41 11.65 1.78
C LEU A 16 -12.74 12.21 3.17
N ILE A 17 -11.97 11.82 4.18
CA ILE A 17 -12.15 12.31 5.56
C ILE A 17 -11.96 13.82 5.64
N MET A 18 -10.96 14.36 4.92
CA MET A 18 -10.72 15.80 4.90
C MET A 18 -11.81 16.58 4.15
N ALA A 19 -12.40 15.99 3.08
CA ALA A 19 -13.55 16.60 2.40
C ALA A 19 -14.71 16.83 3.39
N ARG A 20 -15.09 15.79 4.14
CA ARG A 20 -16.08 15.88 5.20
C ARG A 20 -15.67 16.87 6.29
N ARG A 21 -14.43 16.81 6.76
CA ARG A 21 -13.96 17.70 7.84
C ARG A 21 -13.99 19.16 7.44
N MET A 22 -13.52 19.50 6.25
CA MET A 22 -13.55 20.87 5.74
C MET A 22 -14.98 21.41 5.62
N THR A 23 -15.91 20.58 5.16
CA THR A 23 -17.34 20.94 5.09
C THR A 23 -17.92 21.21 6.48
N LEU A 24 -17.63 20.37 7.47
CA LEU A 24 -18.08 20.58 8.85
C LEU A 24 -17.51 21.85 9.50
N GLU A 25 -16.30 22.26 9.10
CA GLU A 25 -15.70 23.54 9.52
C GLU A 25 -16.21 24.74 8.71
N GLY A 26 -17.17 24.55 7.79
CA GLY A 26 -17.83 25.61 7.05
C GLY A 26 -17.14 26.01 5.75
N ALA A 27 -16.24 25.19 5.21
CA ALA A 27 -15.74 25.37 3.85
C ALA A 27 -16.70 24.72 2.84
N GLU A 28 -16.71 25.24 1.61
CA GLU A 28 -17.38 24.65 0.47
C GLU A 28 -16.39 23.74 -0.29
N VAL A 29 -16.56 22.43 -0.18
CA VAL A 29 -15.77 21.47 -0.97
C VAL A 29 -16.42 21.31 -2.34
N LYS A 30 -15.78 21.84 -3.38
CA LYS A 30 -16.31 21.89 -4.74
C LYS A 30 -16.31 20.54 -5.44
N ALA A 31 -15.25 19.78 -5.25
CA ALA A 31 -15.10 18.43 -5.78
C ALA A 31 -13.93 17.69 -5.12
N VAL A 32 -14.00 16.37 -5.16
CA VAL A 32 -12.86 15.45 -4.99
C VAL A 32 -12.55 14.86 -6.35
N ALA A 33 -11.33 15.05 -6.86
CA ALA A 33 -10.87 14.50 -8.11
C ALA A 33 -9.97 13.28 -7.86
N GLU A 34 -10.07 12.26 -8.70
CA GLU A 34 -9.31 11.02 -8.61
C GLU A 34 -8.78 10.66 -10.00
N LEU A 35 -7.48 10.43 -10.08
CA LEU A 35 -6.79 10.04 -11.30
C LEU A 35 -7.29 8.69 -11.84
N MET A 36 -7.55 7.75 -10.94
CA MET A 36 -7.98 6.40 -11.28
C MET A 36 -9.48 6.34 -11.59
N PRO A 37 -9.95 5.34 -12.37
CA PRO A 37 -11.38 5.12 -12.62
C PRO A 37 -12.13 4.54 -11.40
N TYR A 38 -11.51 4.51 -10.25
CA TYR A 38 -12.07 4.07 -8.97
C TYR A 38 -11.44 4.85 -7.80
N SER A 39 -12.19 5.02 -6.72
CA SER A 39 -11.66 5.61 -5.49
C SER A 39 -10.75 4.62 -4.77
N GLY A 40 -9.61 5.14 -4.25
CA GLY A 40 -8.69 4.39 -3.41
C GLY A 40 -9.13 4.26 -1.95
N GLY A 41 -10.17 4.99 -1.53
CA GLY A 41 -10.68 4.96 -0.17
C GLY A 41 -11.72 3.86 0.08
N LEU A 42 -11.97 3.56 1.35
CA LEU A 42 -12.97 2.59 1.76
C LEU A 42 -14.38 3.05 1.34
N LYS A 43 -15.21 2.11 0.87
CA LYS A 43 -16.58 2.40 0.41
C LYS A 43 -17.41 3.16 1.46
N ARG A 44 -17.27 2.81 2.75
CA ARG A 44 -17.96 3.52 3.83
C ARG A 44 -17.58 5.01 3.90
N ASN A 45 -16.32 5.34 3.62
CA ASN A 45 -15.82 6.72 3.65
C ASN A 45 -16.32 7.50 2.43
N ILE A 46 -16.50 6.85 1.27
CA ILE A 46 -17.16 7.50 0.12
C ILE A 46 -18.57 7.96 0.52
N VAL A 47 -19.38 7.04 1.07
CA VAL A 47 -20.75 7.37 1.51
C VAL A 47 -20.75 8.45 2.59
N GLN A 48 -20.03 8.22 3.71
CA GLN A 48 -20.08 9.10 4.89
C GLN A 48 -19.37 10.43 4.72
N CYS A 49 -18.48 10.56 3.75
CA CYS A 49 -17.68 11.77 3.58
C CYS A 49 -18.03 12.56 2.31
N LEU A 50 -18.59 11.91 1.30
CA LEU A 50 -18.98 12.59 0.06
C LEU A 50 -20.50 12.54 -0.16
N ASP A 51 -21.11 11.36 -0.23
CA ASP A 51 -22.54 11.23 -0.55
C ASP A 51 -23.44 11.93 0.46
N ASP A 52 -23.16 11.79 1.78
CA ASP A 52 -23.91 12.44 2.86
C ASP A 52 -23.78 13.98 2.85
N TYR A 53 -22.85 14.53 2.08
CA TYR A 53 -22.58 15.99 2.00
C TYR A 53 -22.74 16.53 0.58
N ASP A 54 -23.25 15.75 -0.37
CA ASP A 54 -23.42 16.11 -1.79
C ASP A 54 -22.12 16.61 -2.45
N ILE A 55 -20.96 16.06 -2.04
CA ILE A 55 -19.66 16.41 -2.60
C ILE A 55 -19.39 15.57 -3.86
N PRO A 56 -19.20 16.19 -5.04
CA PRO A 56 -18.94 15.47 -6.27
C PRO A 56 -17.61 14.70 -6.24
N LEU A 57 -17.64 13.40 -6.63
CA LEU A 57 -16.45 12.61 -6.91
C LEU A 57 -16.23 12.51 -8.41
N LYS A 58 -15.13 13.08 -8.89
CA LYS A 58 -14.70 13.09 -10.29
C LYS A 58 -13.62 12.01 -10.48
N LEU A 59 -14.02 10.82 -10.94
CA LEU A 59 -13.08 9.72 -11.27
C LEU A 59 -12.47 9.96 -12.66
N SER A 60 -11.29 9.40 -12.91
CA SER A 60 -10.51 9.61 -14.13
C SER A 60 -10.26 11.09 -14.43
N HIS A 61 -9.98 11.90 -13.39
CA HIS A 61 -9.69 13.33 -13.53
C HIS A 61 -8.40 13.70 -12.78
N THR A 62 -7.71 14.69 -13.32
CA THR A 62 -6.52 15.25 -12.65
C THR A 62 -6.46 16.76 -12.77
N VAL A 63 -5.67 17.40 -11.92
CA VAL A 63 -5.37 18.84 -12.02
C VAL A 63 -4.31 19.04 -13.09
N ILE A 64 -4.61 19.87 -14.10
CA ILE A 64 -3.69 20.18 -15.18
C ILE A 64 -3.12 21.60 -15.09
N ASP A 65 -3.78 22.48 -14.32
CA ASP A 65 -3.29 23.85 -14.13
C ASP A 65 -3.79 24.42 -12.80
N ILE A 66 -2.98 25.30 -12.18
CA ILE A 66 -3.28 26.00 -10.93
C ILE A 66 -3.14 27.49 -11.20
N LYS A 67 -4.21 28.26 -10.97
CA LYS A 67 -4.24 29.70 -11.14
C LYS A 67 -3.94 30.42 -9.82
N GLY A 68 -3.30 31.59 -9.92
CA GLY A 68 -2.88 32.42 -8.81
C GLY A 68 -1.36 32.40 -8.59
N LYS A 69 -0.81 33.48 -8.05
CA LYS A 69 0.63 33.64 -7.78
C LYS A 69 0.95 33.56 -6.28
N GLU A 70 0.30 34.39 -5.47
CA GLU A 70 0.51 34.44 -4.04
C GLU A 70 -0.38 33.42 -3.30
N ARG A 71 -1.54 33.14 -3.87
CA ARG A 71 -2.52 32.18 -3.38
C ARG A 71 -3.23 31.52 -4.56
N VAL A 72 -3.76 30.32 -4.33
CA VAL A 72 -4.64 29.64 -5.30
C VAL A 72 -5.91 30.48 -5.49
N GLU A 73 -6.25 30.75 -6.75
CA GLU A 73 -7.46 31.48 -7.19
C GLU A 73 -8.41 30.55 -7.96
N GLY A 74 -7.91 29.41 -8.40
CA GLY A 74 -8.65 28.37 -9.08
C GLY A 74 -7.75 27.29 -9.59
N ILE A 75 -8.36 26.18 -10.02
CA ILE A 75 -7.68 25.07 -10.67
C ILE A 75 -8.43 24.65 -11.93
N VAL A 76 -7.73 23.99 -12.83
CA VAL A 76 -8.33 23.34 -14.00
C VAL A 76 -8.21 21.83 -13.83
N LEU A 77 -9.34 21.13 -13.82
CA LEU A 77 -9.41 19.67 -13.93
C LEU A 77 -9.58 19.27 -15.38
N ALA A 78 -9.07 18.10 -15.75
CA ALA A 78 -9.36 17.47 -17.03
C ALA A 78 -9.58 15.97 -16.83
N GLU A 79 -10.39 15.35 -17.68
CA GLU A 79 -10.47 13.89 -17.79
C GLU A 79 -9.13 13.32 -18.26
N VAL A 80 -8.83 12.09 -17.86
CA VAL A 80 -7.65 11.36 -18.32
C VAL A 80 -8.04 10.08 -19.03
N ASP A 81 -7.21 9.69 -20.01
CA ASP A 81 -7.34 8.45 -20.74
C ASP A 81 -6.80 7.24 -19.93
N GLU A 82 -6.86 6.05 -20.51
CA GLU A 82 -6.38 4.79 -19.90
C GLU A 82 -4.86 4.82 -19.57
N THR A 83 -4.11 5.77 -20.13
CA THR A 83 -2.68 6.00 -19.87
C THR A 83 -2.43 7.13 -18.87
N ASN A 84 -3.50 7.60 -18.19
CA ASN A 84 -3.49 8.73 -17.25
C ASN A 84 -3.04 10.06 -17.87
N ARG A 85 -3.24 10.26 -19.19
CA ARG A 85 -2.94 11.52 -19.87
C ARG A 85 -4.19 12.36 -20.01
N PRO A 86 -4.12 13.67 -19.74
CA PRO A 86 -5.25 14.58 -19.90
C PRO A 86 -5.79 14.57 -21.34
N ILE A 87 -7.13 14.48 -21.46
CA ILE A 87 -7.84 14.52 -22.74
C ILE A 87 -8.15 15.97 -23.08
N PRO A 88 -7.62 16.52 -24.20
CA PRO A 88 -7.91 17.90 -24.60
C PRO A 88 -9.40 18.13 -24.89
N GLY A 89 -9.94 19.27 -24.43
CA GLY A 89 -11.34 19.64 -24.60
C GLY A 89 -12.25 19.19 -23.45
N THR A 90 -11.69 18.58 -22.40
CA THR A 90 -12.43 18.16 -21.19
C THR A 90 -12.13 19.06 -19.97
N GLU A 91 -11.46 20.19 -20.20
CA GLU A 91 -11.02 21.10 -19.17
C GLU A 91 -12.21 21.75 -18.44
N GLU A 92 -12.27 21.59 -17.12
CA GLU A 92 -13.23 22.23 -16.23
C GLU A 92 -12.52 23.18 -15.26
N PHE A 93 -12.88 24.45 -15.24
CA PHE A 93 -12.35 25.41 -14.28
C PHE A 93 -13.15 25.40 -12.98
N TYR A 94 -12.45 25.29 -11.85
CA TYR A 94 -12.99 25.39 -10.51
C TYR A 94 -12.39 26.63 -9.82
N GLU A 95 -13.23 27.62 -9.54
CA GLU A 95 -12.85 28.74 -8.66
C GLU A 95 -12.69 28.22 -7.23
N CYS A 96 -11.48 28.25 -6.71
CA CYS A 96 -11.16 27.81 -5.36
C CYS A 96 -9.98 28.60 -4.79
N ASP A 97 -9.88 28.70 -3.46
CA ASP A 97 -8.78 29.33 -2.76
C ASP A 97 -7.84 28.33 -2.09
N THR A 98 -8.14 27.04 -2.23
CA THR A 98 -7.35 25.94 -1.67
C THR A 98 -7.45 24.70 -2.55
N LEU A 99 -6.30 24.18 -2.94
CA LEU A 99 -6.13 22.81 -3.49
C LEU A 99 -5.49 21.95 -2.40
N LEU A 100 -6.19 20.89 -1.98
CA LEU A 100 -5.69 19.94 -1.01
C LEU A 100 -5.23 18.67 -1.75
N LEU A 101 -4.00 18.26 -1.51
CA LEU A 101 -3.40 17.08 -2.15
C LEU A 101 -3.49 15.87 -1.22
N SER A 102 -4.15 14.81 -1.68
CA SER A 102 -4.25 13.50 -1.03
C SER A 102 -3.85 12.40 -1.99
N VAL A 103 -2.67 12.56 -2.61
CA VAL A 103 -2.19 11.75 -3.74
C VAL A 103 -1.30 10.58 -3.33
N GLY A 104 -1.37 10.20 -2.07
CA GLY A 104 -0.62 9.11 -1.49
C GLY A 104 0.69 9.55 -0.82
N LEU A 105 1.24 8.64 -0.03
CA LEU A 105 2.53 8.78 0.63
C LEU A 105 3.59 8.02 -0.17
N ILE A 106 4.82 8.51 -0.12
CA ILE A 106 6.00 7.83 -0.63
C ILE A 106 6.88 7.48 0.57
N PRO A 107 7.29 6.21 0.76
CA PRO A 107 8.25 5.86 1.78
C PRO A 107 9.54 6.69 1.66
N GLU A 108 9.89 7.44 2.72
CA GLU A 108 11.08 8.29 2.73
C GLU A 108 12.31 7.48 3.11
N ASN A 109 13.17 7.22 2.15
CA ASN A 109 14.29 6.30 2.27
C ASN A 109 15.65 6.89 1.81
N GLU A 110 15.83 8.21 1.84
CA GLU A 110 17.12 8.83 1.50
C GLU A 110 18.27 8.29 2.37
N LEU A 111 18.07 8.21 3.69
CA LEU A 111 19.07 7.67 4.61
C LEU A 111 19.31 6.19 4.38
N SER A 112 18.25 5.43 4.14
CA SER A 112 18.33 3.99 3.82
C SER A 112 19.18 3.76 2.54
N ALA A 113 18.91 4.55 1.50
CA ALA A 113 19.68 4.50 0.24
C ALA A 113 21.15 4.87 0.43
N GLN A 114 21.44 5.92 1.21
CA GLN A 114 22.82 6.33 1.53
C GLN A 114 23.59 5.27 2.30
N MET A 115 22.91 4.48 3.14
CA MET A 115 23.49 3.34 3.86
C MET A 115 23.72 2.11 2.96
N GLY A 116 23.21 2.09 1.73
CA GLY A 116 23.30 0.92 0.85
C GLY A 116 22.23 -0.15 1.14
N ILE A 117 21.12 0.23 1.77
CA ILE A 117 19.98 -0.66 1.96
C ILE A 117 19.29 -0.90 0.62
N ALA A 118 19.01 -2.18 0.29
CA ALA A 118 18.28 -2.55 -0.90
C ALA A 118 16.82 -2.08 -0.79
N LEU A 119 16.36 -1.28 -1.77
CA LEU A 119 15.00 -0.77 -1.83
C LEU A 119 14.18 -1.51 -2.90
N SER A 120 12.92 -1.74 -2.61
CA SER A 120 11.94 -2.31 -3.54
C SER A 120 11.55 -1.29 -4.61
N ASN A 121 11.60 -1.66 -5.87
CA ASN A 121 11.15 -0.82 -6.98
C ASN A 121 9.62 -0.61 -7.01
N VAL A 122 8.86 -1.36 -6.20
CA VAL A 122 7.40 -1.27 -6.15
C VAL A 122 6.92 -0.43 -4.98
N THR A 123 7.50 -0.62 -3.78
CA THR A 123 7.10 0.11 -2.57
C THR A 123 7.97 1.32 -2.30
N SER A 124 9.17 1.42 -2.90
CA SER A 124 10.25 2.36 -2.55
C SER A 124 10.75 2.20 -1.11
N GLY A 125 10.32 1.18 -0.38
CA GLY A 125 10.76 0.84 0.97
C GLY A 125 11.86 -0.21 0.97
N PRO A 126 12.54 -0.44 2.12
CA PRO A 126 13.54 -1.48 2.27
C PRO A 126 13.02 -2.87 1.94
N VAL A 127 13.89 -3.69 1.34
CA VAL A 127 13.65 -5.13 1.17
C VAL A 127 14.00 -5.81 2.49
N VAL A 128 13.04 -6.51 3.11
CA VAL A 128 13.20 -7.13 4.42
C VAL A 128 12.87 -8.62 4.43
N ASP A 129 13.42 -9.32 5.41
CA ASP A 129 13.10 -10.72 5.74
C ASP A 129 11.96 -10.83 6.78
N GLU A 130 11.69 -12.05 7.26
CA GLU A 130 10.67 -12.36 8.28
C GLU A 130 10.86 -11.61 9.60
N SER A 131 12.09 -11.23 9.92
CA SER A 131 12.44 -10.48 11.13
C SER A 131 12.30 -8.96 10.94
N LEU A 132 11.90 -8.51 9.76
CA LEU A 132 11.93 -7.12 9.28
C LEU A 132 13.35 -6.54 9.23
N GLU A 133 14.35 -7.40 9.09
CA GLU A 133 15.74 -7.02 8.90
C GLU A 133 16.03 -6.80 7.43
N THR A 134 16.84 -5.79 7.13
CA THR A 134 17.23 -5.42 5.77
C THR A 134 18.39 -6.30 5.28
N ASN A 135 19.00 -5.93 4.15
CA ASN A 135 20.26 -6.55 3.69
C ASN A 135 21.48 -6.15 4.53
N LEU A 136 21.37 -5.16 5.43
CA LEU A 136 22.40 -4.76 6.35
C LEU A 136 22.13 -5.36 7.72
N ASP A 137 23.10 -6.10 8.24
CA ASP A 137 23.03 -6.78 9.54
C ASP A 137 22.75 -5.78 10.68
N GLY A 138 21.74 -6.07 11.50
CA GLY A 138 21.31 -5.22 12.61
C GLY A 138 20.49 -3.99 12.22
N VAL A 139 20.10 -3.83 10.95
CA VAL A 139 19.26 -2.73 10.50
C VAL A 139 17.87 -3.26 10.14
N PHE A 140 16.86 -2.76 10.85
CA PHE A 140 15.45 -3.16 10.72
C PHE A 140 14.61 -2.03 10.18
N ALA A 141 13.53 -2.35 9.45
CA ALA A 141 12.59 -1.39 8.91
C ALA A 141 11.15 -1.79 9.18
N CYS A 142 10.29 -0.81 9.55
CA CYS A 142 8.87 -1.03 9.82
C CYS A 142 8.06 0.24 9.56
N GLY A 143 6.74 0.10 9.43
CA GLY A 143 5.82 1.20 9.22
C GLY A 143 5.90 1.80 7.82
N ASN A 144 5.50 3.08 7.67
CA ASN A 144 5.35 3.70 6.36
C ASN A 144 6.67 3.92 5.59
N VAL A 145 7.80 3.82 6.25
CA VAL A 145 9.11 3.81 5.58
C VAL A 145 9.34 2.50 4.82
N LEU A 146 8.74 1.40 5.28
CA LEU A 146 8.83 0.07 4.65
C LEU A 146 7.79 -0.08 3.53
N HIS A 147 6.53 0.13 3.85
CA HIS A 147 5.43 0.23 2.89
C HIS A 147 4.25 0.98 3.54
N VAL A 148 3.47 1.72 2.75
CA VAL A 148 2.38 2.53 3.28
C VAL A 148 1.23 1.66 3.78
N HIS A 149 0.82 1.87 5.02
CA HIS A 149 -0.27 1.14 5.68
C HIS A 149 -1.60 1.89 5.63
N ASP A 150 -2.71 1.15 5.69
CA ASP A 150 -4.07 1.70 5.80
C ASP A 150 -4.45 2.00 7.25
N LEU A 151 -3.95 1.19 8.19
CA LEU A 151 -4.29 1.25 9.61
C LEU A 151 -3.03 1.37 10.46
N VAL A 152 -3.08 2.24 11.46
CA VAL A 152 -2.00 2.40 12.45
C VAL A 152 -1.77 1.13 13.27
N ASP A 153 -2.78 0.27 13.41
CA ASP A 153 -2.65 -1.02 14.08
C ASP A 153 -1.59 -1.91 13.40
N PHE A 154 -1.58 -1.96 12.06
CA PHE A 154 -0.58 -2.71 11.31
C PHE A 154 0.82 -2.13 11.46
N VAL A 155 0.95 -0.79 11.52
CA VAL A 155 2.21 -0.11 11.81
C VAL A 155 2.73 -0.50 13.19
N SER A 156 1.84 -0.54 14.19
CA SER A 156 2.18 -0.90 15.57
C SER A 156 2.62 -2.36 15.69
N GLU A 157 1.95 -3.29 15.02
CA GLU A 157 2.33 -4.70 14.96
C GLU A 157 3.72 -4.89 14.33
N GLU A 158 3.99 -4.24 13.20
CA GLU A 158 5.31 -4.29 12.56
C GLU A 158 6.40 -3.68 13.44
N ALA A 159 6.12 -2.52 14.06
CA ALA A 159 7.07 -1.88 14.95
C ALA A 159 7.40 -2.75 16.17
N ALA A 160 6.41 -3.44 16.74
CA ALA A 160 6.63 -4.39 17.83
C ALA A 160 7.51 -5.57 17.38
N THR A 161 7.27 -6.11 16.19
CA THR A 161 8.06 -7.20 15.61
C THR A 161 9.50 -6.77 15.35
N ALA A 162 9.70 -5.63 14.68
CA ALA A 162 11.03 -5.08 14.40
C ALA A 162 11.79 -4.78 15.70
N GLY A 163 11.14 -4.14 16.68
CA GLY A 163 11.75 -3.83 17.97
C GLY A 163 12.14 -5.07 18.77
N LYS A 164 11.32 -6.12 18.77
CA LYS A 164 11.66 -7.42 19.39
C LYS A 164 12.90 -8.04 18.73
N ASN A 165 12.93 -8.08 17.39
CA ASN A 165 14.04 -8.69 16.66
C ASN A 165 15.33 -7.86 16.80
N ALA A 166 15.26 -6.53 16.83
CA ALA A 166 16.39 -5.67 17.11
C ALA A 166 16.94 -5.91 18.54
N ALA A 167 16.07 -6.10 19.52
CA ALA A 167 16.50 -6.43 20.89
C ALA A 167 17.19 -7.80 20.97
N CYS A 168 16.67 -8.81 20.25
CA CYS A 168 17.33 -10.13 20.15
C CYS A 168 18.69 -10.03 19.46
N TYR A 169 18.81 -9.19 18.42
CA TYR A 169 20.07 -8.91 17.76
C TYR A 169 21.13 -8.35 18.74
N VAL A 170 20.79 -7.31 19.47
CA VAL A 170 21.71 -6.66 20.44
C VAL A 170 22.14 -7.61 21.56
N LYS A 171 21.26 -8.52 21.98
CA LYS A 171 21.55 -9.52 23.01
C LYS A 171 22.28 -10.75 22.51
N ASN A 172 22.54 -10.86 21.20
CA ASN A 172 23.07 -12.07 20.55
C ASN A 172 22.18 -13.33 20.77
N GLU A 173 20.86 -13.12 20.89
CA GLU A 173 19.85 -14.18 21.08
C GLU A 173 19.20 -14.60 19.74
N ARG A 174 19.78 -14.18 18.61
CA ARG A 174 19.27 -14.53 17.26
C ARG A 174 19.42 -16.03 17.00
N MET A 175 18.38 -16.62 16.43
CA MET A 175 18.50 -17.94 15.82
C MET A 175 19.46 -17.86 14.61
N LYS A 176 20.21 -18.92 14.37
CA LYS A 176 21.08 -19.01 13.20
C LYS A 176 20.21 -18.96 11.95
N SER A 177 20.69 -18.26 10.93
CA SER A 177 20.05 -18.27 9.61
C SER A 177 20.19 -19.66 8.98
N GLY A 178 19.06 -20.15 8.44
CA GLY A 178 18.98 -21.36 7.66
C GLY A 178 18.84 -21.05 6.17
N ILE A 179 17.78 -21.60 5.56
CA ILE A 179 17.48 -21.44 4.12
C ILE A 179 16.58 -20.22 3.94
N SER A 180 17.00 -19.27 3.11
CA SER A 180 16.16 -18.11 2.75
C SER A 180 15.25 -18.47 1.57
N ILE A 181 13.93 -18.49 1.79
CA ILE A 181 12.91 -18.77 0.79
C ILE A 181 12.35 -17.44 0.27
N PRO A 182 12.50 -17.12 -1.04
CA PRO A 182 11.90 -15.91 -1.60
C PRO A 182 10.37 -16.04 -1.67
N ILE A 183 9.68 -14.91 -1.44
CA ILE A 183 8.24 -14.78 -1.63
C ILE A 183 7.99 -14.03 -2.93
N LYS A 184 7.50 -14.71 -3.94
CA LYS A 184 7.16 -14.13 -5.24
C LYS A 184 5.72 -13.63 -5.27
N ALA A 185 5.55 -12.43 -5.78
CA ALA A 185 4.25 -11.82 -6.06
C ALA A 185 3.87 -12.08 -7.51
N GLU A 186 2.74 -12.76 -7.75
CA GLU A 186 2.28 -13.12 -9.10
C GLU A 186 0.79 -12.79 -9.29
N ASN A 187 0.32 -12.84 -10.53
CA ASN A 187 -1.11 -12.75 -10.92
C ASN A 187 -1.90 -11.73 -10.11
N GLY A 188 -1.50 -10.45 -10.19
CA GLY A 188 -2.23 -9.36 -9.58
C GLY A 188 -1.76 -8.94 -8.19
N VAL A 189 -0.91 -9.73 -7.51
CA VAL A 189 -0.17 -9.27 -6.33
C VAL A 189 0.98 -8.39 -6.80
N ARG A 190 1.12 -7.17 -6.23
CA ARG A 190 2.14 -6.21 -6.66
C ARG A 190 3.48 -6.40 -5.96
N TYR A 191 3.46 -6.73 -4.69
CA TYR A 191 4.62 -6.91 -3.82
C TYR A 191 4.24 -7.70 -2.58
N THR A 192 5.20 -8.20 -1.83
CA THR A 192 5.03 -8.84 -0.52
C THR A 192 5.99 -8.23 0.50
N VAL A 193 5.54 -8.13 1.75
CA VAL A 193 6.35 -7.76 2.90
C VAL A 193 6.08 -8.75 4.02
N PRO A 194 7.09 -9.53 4.46
CA PRO A 194 8.46 -9.61 3.92
C PRO A 194 8.52 -10.15 2.49
N SER A 195 9.66 -9.97 1.82
CA SER A 195 9.92 -10.49 0.47
C SER A 195 10.65 -11.84 0.45
N ARG A 196 11.10 -12.31 1.60
CA ARG A 196 11.73 -13.60 1.84
C ARG A 196 11.50 -14.04 3.28
N ILE A 197 11.60 -15.31 3.54
CA ILE A 197 11.49 -15.88 4.89
C ILE A 197 12.58 -16.92 5.11
N ASP A 198 13.01 -17.03 6.35
CA ASP A 198 13.83 -18.12 6.86
C ASP A 198 12.98 -18.92 7.86
N PRO A 199 12.55 -20.16 7.52
CA PRO A 199 11.69 -20.95 8.39
C PRO A 199 12.30 -21.25 9.76
N GLU A 200 13.62 -21.33 9.87
CA GLU A 200 14.28 -21.56 11.18
C GLU A 200 14.12 -20.35 12.10
N ARG A 201 14.17 -19.14 11.55
CA ARG A 201 14.05 -17.86 12.28
C ARG A 201 12.60 -17.40 12.50
N MET A 202 11.70 -17.93 11.71
CA MET A 202 10.29 -17.59 11.71
C MET A 202 9.62 -18.01 13.03
N GLU A 203 8.71 -17.21 13.58
CA GLU A 203 7.83 -17.61 14.66
C GLU A 203 6.80 -18.66 14.19
N GLU A 204 5.98 -19.21 15.11
CA GLU A 204 4.88 -20.14 14.77
C GLU A 204 4.03 -19.68 13.61
N LYS A 205 3.86 -18.35 13.44
CA LYS A 205 3.09 -17.72 12.40
C LYS A 205 3.83 -16.51 11.86
N GLN A 206 3.90 -16.40 10.52
CA GLN A 206 4.43 -15.25 9.82
C GLN A 206 3.33 -14.55 9.03
N ILE A 207 3.13 -13.28 9.30
CA ILE A 207 2.22 -12.44 8.50
C ILE A 207 2.99 -11.95 7.28
N VAL A 208 2.41 -12.17 6.09
CA VAL A 208 2.90 -11.57 4.84
C VAL A 208 1.82 -10.61 4.34
N ARG A 209 2.15 -9.34 4.25
CA ARG A 209 1.26 -8.27 3.75
C ARG A 209 1.56 -7.97 2.30
N PHE A 210 0.50 -7.60 1.56
CA PHE A 210 0.63 -7.27 0.15
C PHE A 210 -0.52 -6.37 -0.33
N ARG A 211 -0.36 -5.79 -1.53
CA ARG A 211 -1.43 -5.10 -2.25
C ARG A 211 -1.61 -5.70 -3.65
N VAL A 212 -2.81 -5.54 -4.18
CA VAL A 212 -3.15 -5.95 -5.54
C VAL A 212 -3.01 -4.79 -6.53
N GLY A 213 -2.89 -5.12 -7.82
CA GLY A 213 -2.72 -4.11 -8.88
C GLY A 213 -4.02 -3.55 -9.46
N LYS A 214 -5.14 -4.24 -9.31
CA LYS A 214 -6.48 -3.85 -9.78
C LYS A 214 -7.55 -4.35 -8.82
N VAL A 215 -8.80 -3.97 -9.05
CA VAL A 215 -9.95 -4.51 -8.29
C VAL A 215 -10.28 -5.91 -8.84
N TYR A 216 -10.34 -6.89 -7.94
CA TYR A 216 -10.78 -8.26 -8.21
C TYR A 216 -12.10 -8.53 -7.47
N LYS A 217 -13.05 -9.19 -8.13
CA LYS A 217 -14.35 -9.58 -7.56
C LYS A 217 -14.48 -11.10 -7.58
N ASN A 218 -15.05 -11.66 -6.49
CA ASN A 218 -15.27 -13.11 -6.35
C ASN A 218 -13.99 -13.94 -6.58
N CYS A 219 -12.87 -13.47 -6.07
CA CYS A 219 -11.55 -14.06 -6.27
C CYS A 219 -11.10 -14.89 -5.06
N ARG A 220 -9.95 -15.52 -5.21
CA ARG A 220 -9.24 -16.27 -4.15
C ARG A 220 -7.84 -15.70 -4.00
N ILE A 221 -7.42 -15.52 -2.75
CA ILE A 221 -6.01 -15.29 -2.40
C ILE A 221 -5.41 -16.67 -2.19
N CYS A 222 -4.40 -17.01 -2.98
CA CYS A 222 -3.74 -18.31 -2.94
C CYS A 222 -2.25 -18.16 -2.61
N ALA A 223 -1.71 -19.10 -1.82
CA ALA A 223 -0.28 -19.24 -1.62
C ALA A 223 0.16 -20.66 -1.96
N PHE A 224 1.32 -20.78 -2.60
CA PHE A 224 1.90 -22.02 -3.06
C PHE A 224 3.34 -22.11 -2.56
N LEU A 225 3.70 -23.23 -1.95
CA LEU A 225 5.06 -23.57 -1.59
C LEU A 225 5.53 -24.67 -2.57
N ASP A 226 6.57 -24.40 -3.35
CA ASP A 226 7.13 -25.32 -4.34
C ASP A 226 6.07 -25.92 -5.27
N GLY A 227 5.08 -25.13 -5.68
CA GLY A 227 3.96 -25.53 -6.53
C GLY A 227 2.78 -26.17 -5.79
N GLU A 228 2.91 -26.57 -4.52
CA GLU A 228 1.82 -27.09 -3.71
C GLU A 228 1.00 -25.95 -3.07
N GLN A 229 -0.32 -26.00 -3.22
CA GLN A 229 -1.21 -24.99 -2.66
C GLN A 229 -1.38 -25.17 -1.15
N ILE A 230 -0.84 -24.23 -0.36
CA ILE A 230 -0.93 -24.23 1.09
C ILE A 230 -2.03 -23.29 1.64
N ILE A 231 -2.42 -22.28 0.87
CA ILE A 231 -3.53 -21.36 1.23
C ILE A 231 -4.45 -21.17 0.04
N SER A 232 -5.77 -21.15 0.31
CA SER A 232 -6.80 -20.74 -0.63
C SER A 232 -7.95 -20.08 0.13
N ARG A 233 -8.05 -18.74 0.08
CA ARG A 233 -9.03 -17.95 0.81
C ARG A 233 -9.93 -17.16 -0.16
N LYS A 234 -11.24 -17.42 -0.14
CA LYS A 234 -12.21 -16.65 -0.92
C LYS A 234 -12.33 -15.21 -0.42
N ARG A 235 -12.38 -14.27 -1.35
CA ARG A 235 -12.63 -12.85 -1.11
C ARG A 235 -13.71 -12.35 -2.07
N PRO A 236 -14.77 -11.69 -1.56
CA PRO A 236 -15.77 -11.06 -2.41
C PRO A 236 -15.18 -9.96 -3.28
N VAL A 237 -14.31 -9.15 -2.70
CA VAL A 237 -13.59 -8.06 -3.36
C VAL A 237 -12.21 -7.92 -2.72
N VAL A 238 -11.20 -7.64 -3.53
CA VAL A 238 -9.91 -7.09 -3.13
C VAL A 238 -9.58 -5.89 -4.01
N ALA A 239 -9.01 -4.83 -3.45
CA ALA A 239 -8.78 -3.57 -4.13
C ALA A 239 -7.38 -3.01 -3.83
N PRO A 240 -6.78 -2.22 -4.75
CA PRO A 240 -5.43 -1.66 -4.56
C PRO A 240 -5.29 -0.76 -3.33
N GLY A 241 -6.39 -0.09 -2.93
CA GLY A 241 -6.43 0.78 -1.75
C GLY A 241 -6.42 0.02 -0.42
N GLU A 242 -6.71 -1.27 -0.41
CA GLU A 242 -6.78 -2.08 0.80
C GLU A 242 -5.58 -3.03 0.89
N MET A 243 -4.96 -3.09 2.07
CA MET A 243 -3.87 -4.03 2.34
C MET A 243 -4.44 -5.40 2.68
N GLU A 244 -3.98 -6.41 1.97
CA GLU A 244 -4.29 -7.80 2.21
C GLU A 244 -3.15 -8.50 2.97
N GLN A 245 -3.46 -9.61 3.61
CA GLN A 245 -2.46 -10.42 4.28
C GLN A 245 -2.76 -11.91 4.18
N VAL A 246 -1.70 -12.71 4.19
CA VAL A 246 -1.74 -14.15 4.44
C VAL A 246 -0.94 -14.47 5.68
N ILE A 247 -1.34 -15.52 6.40
CA ILE A 247 -0.64 -15.99 7.60
C ILE A 247 -0.05 -17.34 7.25
N LEU A 248 1.27 -17.39 7.17
CA LEU A 248 2.03 -18.62 6.98
C LEU A 248 2.26 -19.29 8.33
N LYS A 249 2.22 -20.61 8.36
CA LYS A 249 2.51 -21.39 9.55
C LYS A 249 3.87 -22.07 9.42
N LYS A 250 4.67 -22.05 10.46
CA LYS A 250 6.01 -22.66 10.48
C LYS A 250 5.97 -24.15 10.14
N GLU A 251 4.95 -24.86 10.60
CA GLU A 251 4.76 -26.31 10.35
C GLU A 251 4.77 -26.70 8.86
N TRP A 252 4.40 -25.78 7.96
CA TRP A 252 4.40 -26.05 6.51
C TRP A 252 5.80 -26.11 5.89
N PHE A 253 6.80 -25.59 6.60
CA PHE A 253 8.19 -25.54 6.16
C PHE A 253 9.07 -26.60 6.83
N GLU A 254 8.55 -27.39 7.78
CA GLU A 254 9.30 -28.45 8.47
C GLU A 254 9.60 -29.64 7.55
N GLN A 255 8.71 -29.90 6.59
CA GLN A 255 8.88 -30.93 5.57
C GLN A 255 8.43 -30.36 4.23
N PRO A 256 9.22 -29.43 3.63
CA PRO A 256 8.85 -28.84 2.36
C PRO A 256 8.84 -29.92 1.27
N PRO A 257 8.02 -29.76 0.21
CA PRO A 257 8.05 -30.63 -0.96
C PRO A 257 9.47 -30.77 -1.53
N GLU A 258 9.80 -31.93 -2.08
CA GLU A 258 11.11 -32.11 -2.72
C GLU A 258 11.24 -31.19 -3.95
N CYS A 259 12.24 -30.32 -3.96
CA CYS A 259 12.58 -29.53 -5.13
C CYS A 259 13.19 -30.45 -6.20
N THR A 260 12.38 -30.81 -7.20
CA THR A 260 12.78 -31.77 -8.26
C THR A 260 13.72 -31.18 -9.31
N ASP A 261 13.87 -29.86 -9.37
CA ASP A 261 14.62 -29.12 -10.39
C ASP A 261 15.90 -28.42 -9.90
N GLY A 262 16.22 -28.53 -8.61
CA GLY A 262 17.41 -27.89 -8.02
C GLY A 262 17.34 -26.37 -7.90
N SER A 263 16.18 -25.75 -8.12
CA SER A 263 15.99 -24.29 -8.12
C SER A 263 15.93 -23.66 -6.73
N GLY A 264 15.93 -24.47 -5.66
CA GLY A 264 15.69 -24.01 -4.29
C GLY A 264 14.19 -23.81 -4.01
N HIS A 265 13.83 -23.68 -2.73
CA HIS A 265 12.44 -23.46 -2.33
C HIS A 265 11.94 -22.09 -2.72
N GLU A 266 10.65 -21.98 -3.11
CA GLU A 266 9.97 -20.73 -3.39
C GLU A 266 8.55 -20.71 -2.86
N LEU A 267 8.12 -19.52 -2.41
CA LEU A 267 6.75 -19.25 -2.01
C LEU A 267 6.12 -18.26 -3.00
N ILE A 268 4.97 -18.60 -3.56
CA ILE A 268 4.24 -17.74 -4.50
C ILE A 268 2.94 -17.30 -3.85
N ILE A 269 2.64 -15.99 -3.89
CA ILE A 269 1.33 -15.44 -3.51
C ILE A 269 0.69 -14.82 -4.75
N ARG A 270 -0.55 -15.24 -5.06
CA ARG A 270 -1.26 -14.77 -6.25
C ARG A 270 -2.78 -14.69 -6.04
N ILE A 271 -3.44 -13.95 -6.94
CA ILE A 271 -4.90 -13.88 -7.02
C ILE A 271 -5.37 -14.85 -8.11
N GLU A 272 -6.42 -15.62 -7.81
CA GLU A 272 -7.13 -16.47 -8.77
C GLU A 272 -8.59 -16.01 -8.86
N GLU A 273 -9.08 -15.83 -10.09
CA GLU A 273 -10.47 -15.45 -10.43
C GLU A 273 -11.34 -16.69 -10.69
#